data_bb22f285507a05c4240f19946e868618
#
_entry.id   bb22f285507a05c4240f19946e868618
#
_cell.length_a   1.000
_cell.length_b   1.000
_cell.length_c   1.000
_cell.angle_alpha   90.00
_cell.angle_beta   90.00
_cell.angle_gamma   90.00
#
_symmetry.space_group_name_H-M   'P 1'
#
loop_
_entity.id
_entity.type
_entity.pdbx_description
1 polymer ?
#
loop_
_entity_poly.entity_id
_entity_poly.type
_entity_poly.pdbx_seq_one_letter_code
_entity_poly.pdbx_strand_id
1 'polypeptide(L)'
;MWNKAELFAMAQEQPKEIFKSNVTLSVPDNAPGCVDLDAEAERLSRFWDVAHMNMRELAEATGMSQSAFARAACIPLRTMQNWCGAQRNCPDYIRFLLAEHFGLI
;
A
#
# COMPACT_ATOMS: atom_id res chain seq x y z
N MET A 1 1.93 8.42 -16.87
CA MET A 1 1.53 8.55 -15.45
C MET A 1 1.13 7.18 -14.91
N TRP A 2 1.65 6.82 -13.74
CA TRP A 2 1.35 5.53 -13.13
C TRP A 2 0.02 5.60 -12.38
N ASN A 3 -0.86 4.62 -12.54
CA ASN A 3 -1.99 4.47 -11.64
C ASN A 3 -1.54 3.74 -10.36
N LYS A 4 -2.38 3.77 -9.31
CA LYS A 4 -2.00 3.17 -8.02
C LYS A 4 -1.79 1.66 -8.10
N ALA A 5 -2.54 0.95 -8.93
CA ALA A 5 -2.39 -0.49 -9.08
C ALA A 5 -1.04 -0.84 -9.72
N GLU A 6 -0.63 -0.08 -10.74
CA GLU A 6 0.68 -0.24 -11.37
C GLU A 6 1.81 0.06 -10.39
N LEU A 7 1.68 1.13 -9.60
CA LEU A 7 2.66 1.48 -8.57
C LEU A 7 2.76 0.39 -7.50
N PHE A 8 1.65 -0.17 -7.10
CA PHE A 8 1.62 -1.24 -6.10
C PHE A 8 2.35 -2.49 -6.59
N ALA A 9 2.07 -2.91 -7.83
CA ALA A 9 2.75 -4.04 -8.43
C ALA A 9 4.26 -3.78 -8.58
N MET A 10 4.63 -2.59 -9.03
CA MET A 10 6.03 -2.19 -9.19
C MET A 10 6.75 -2.16 -7.83
N ALA A 11 6.10 -1.65 -6.79
CA ALA A 11 6.66 -1.59 -5.45
C ALA A 11 6.95 -3.00 -4.90
N GLN A 12 6.13 -3.97 -5.22
CA GLN A 12 6.34 -5.35 -4.77
C GLN A 12 7.53 -6.02 -5.46
N GLU A 13 7.80 -5.65 -6.71
CA GLU A 13 8.85 -6.27 -7.52
C GLU A 13 10.22 -5.58 -7.36
N GLN A 14 10.26 -4.33 -6.93
CA GLN A 14 11.48 -3.52 -6.92
C GLN A 14 11.94 -3.21 -5.50
N PRO A 15 13.25 -3.10 -5.26
CA PRO A 15 13.77 -2.52 -4.02
C PRO A 15 13.30 -1.08 -3.87
N LYS A 16 13.17 -0.64 -2.60
CA LYS A 16 12.62 0.67 -2.26
C LYS A 16 13.29 1.83 -3.01
N GLU A 17 14.61 1.85 -3.04
CA GLU A 17 15.36 2.93 -3.68
C GLU A 17 15.18 2.95 -5.19
N ILE A 18 15.12 1.77 -5.82
CA ILE A 18 14.88 1.67 -7.26
C ILE A 18 13.45 2.10 -7.59
N PHE A 19 12.47 1.67 -6.81
CA PHE A 19 11.08 2.07 -6.97
C PHE A 19 10.93 3.59 -6.89
N LYS A 20 11.49 4.22 -5.86
CA LYS A 20 11.43 5.67 -5.68
C LYS A 20 12.08 6.40 -6.85
N SER A 21 13.24 5.96 -7.31
CA SER A 21 13.95 6.57 -8.43
C SER A 21 13.14 6.46 -9.73
N ASN A 22 12.60 5.28 -10.03
CA ASN A 22 11.85 5.07 -11.26
C ASN A 22 10.58 5.92 -11.31
N VAL A 23 9.85 6.01 -10.21
CA VAL A 23 8.62 6.82 -10.16
C VAL A 23 8.95 8.30 -10.25
N THR A 24 9.98 8.77 -9.56
CA THR A 24 10.40 10.17 -9.59
C THR A 24 10.85 10.58 -11.00
N LEU A 25 11.61 9.74 -11.68
CA LEU A 25 12.06 10.00 -13.05
C LEU A 25 10.93 10.00 -14.08
N SER A 26 9.80 9.40 -13.76
CA SER A 26 8.63 9.33 -14.65
C SER A 26 7.73 10.56 -14.54
N VAL A 27 8.01 11.51 -13.66
CA VAL A 27 7.25 12.75 -13.55
C VAL A 27 7.59 13.65 -14.73
N PRO A 28 6.60 14.14 -15.50
CA PRO A 28 6.88 15.04 -16.62
C PRO A 28 7.53 16.33 -16.17
N ASP A 29 8.54 16.79 -16.91
CA ASP A 29 9.26 18.03 -16.62
C ASP A 29 8.38 19.27 -16.63
N ASN A 30 7.22 19.20 -17.29
CA ASN A 30 6.26 20.29 -17.40
C ASN A 30 5.08 20.16 -16.43
N ALA A 31 5.19 19.32 -15.41
CA ALA A 31 4.16 19.25 -14.38
C ALA A 31 4.00 20.63 -13.74
N PRO A 32 2.76 21.18 -13.66
CA PRO A 32 2.57 22.54 -13.17
C PRO A 32 3.00 22.66 -11.71
N GLY A 33 3.91 23.59 -11.49
CA GLY A 33 4.33 24.17 -10.22
C GLY A 33 4.62 23.24 -9.06
N CYS A 34 5.69 23.40 -8.40
CA CYS A 34 5.91 23.01 -7.00
C CYS A 34 5.59 21.56 -6.64
N VAL A 35 6.18 20.60 -7.33
CA VAL A 35 6.29 19.25 -6.76
C VAL A 35 7.34 19.35 -5.66
N ASP A 36 6.90 19.24 -4.40
CA ASP A 36 7.83 19.07 -3.28
C ASP A 36 8.43 17.67 -3.38
N LEU A 37 9.66 17.60 -3.84
CA LEU A 37 10.34 16.31 -4.05
C LEU A 37 10.52 15.53 -2.74
N ASP A 38 10.69 16.23 -1.62
CA ASP A 38 10.84 15.58 -0.32
C ASP A 38 9.52 14.96 0.14
N ALA A 39 8.41 15.67 0.00
CA ALA A 39 7.09 15.15 0.31
C ALA A 39 6.72 13.98 -0.61
N GLU A 40 7.07 14.06 -1.89
CA GLU A 40 6.84 12.98 -2.84
C GLU A 40 7.67 11.74 -2.50
N ALA A 41 8.92 11.93 -2.12
CA ALA A 41 9.80 10.84 -1.69
C ALA A 41 9.24 10.13 -0.45
N GLU A 42 8.73 10.89 0.52
CA GLU A 42 8.10 10.32 1.72
C GLU A 42 6.83 9.54 1.36
N ARG A 43 5.99 10.07 0.48
CA ARG A 43 4.79 9.42 0.01
C ARG A 43 5.12 8.08 -0.68
N LEU A 44 6.12 8.07 -1.54
CA LEU A 44 6.56 6.87 -2.23
C LEU A 44 7.17 5.84 -1.29
N SER A 45 7.92 6.31 -0.28
CA SER A 45 8.46 5.45 0.76
C SER A 45 7.34 4.75 1.54
N ARG A 46 6.33 5.49 1.94
CA ARG A 46 5.15 4.94 2.63
C ARG A 46 4.39 3.97 1.73
N PHE A 47 4.21 4.32 0.47
CA PHE A 47 3.55 3.47 -0.51
C PHE A 47 4.26 2.12 -0.64
N TRP A 48 5.58 2.15 -0.75
CA TRP A 48 6.40 0.94 -0.82
C TRP A 48 6.25 0.10 0.45
N ASP A 49 6.29 0.74 1.63
CA ASP A 49 6.12 0.05 2.90
C ASP A 49 4.75 -0.65 2.98
N VAL A 50 3.68 0.05 2.60
CA VAL A 50 2.32 -0.50 2.59
C VAL A 50 2.21 -1.68 1.61
N ALA A 51 2.84 -1.59 0.45
CA ALA A 51 2.82 -2.65 -0.55
C ALA A 51 3.47 -3.95 -0.03
N HIS A 52 4.37 -3.83 0.92
CA HIS A 52 5.06 -4.98 1.53
C HIS A 52 4.47 -5.40 2.88
N MET A 53 3.43 -4.72 3.37
CA MET A 53 2.75 -5.10 4.60
C MET A 53 1.91 -6.36 4.41
N ASN A 54 1.93 -7.25 5.41
CA ASN A 54 0.96 -8.33 5.47
C ASN A 54 -0.37 -7.81 6.04
N MET A 55 -1.39 -8.67 6.07
CA MET A 55 -2.71 -8.25 6.54
C MET A 55 -2.70 -7.76 7.98
N ARG A 56 -1.91 -8.41 8.84
CA ARG A 56 -1.77 -8.02 10.24
C ARG A 56 -1.19 -6.62 10.38
N GLU A 57 -0.14 -6.33 9.60
CA GLU A 57 0.49 -5.02 9.61
C GLU A 57 -0.43 -3.94 9.06
N LEU A 58 -1.25 -4.25 8.05
CA LEU A 58 -2.25 -3.32 7.53
C LEU A 58 -3.28 -2.96 8.61
N ALA A 59 -3.78 -3.95 9.34
CA ALA A 59 -4.71 -3.71 10.43
C ALA A 59 -4.09 -2.84 11.52
N GLU A 60 -2.85 -3.12 11.89
CA GLU A 60 -2.11 -2.31 12.87
C GLU A 60 -1.90 -0.88 12.39
N ALA A 61 -1.62 -0.68 11.10
CA ALA A 61 -1.45 0.64 10.51
C ALA A 61 -2.72 1.49 10.56
N THR A 62 -3.90 0.86 10.52
CA THR A 62 -5.19 1.56 10.67
C THR A 62 -5.52 1.90 12.11
N GLY A 63 -4.82 1.31 13.08
CA GLY A 63 -5.11 1.46 14.50
C GLY A 63 -6.32 0.64 14.97
N MET A 64 -6.87 -0.23 14.13
CA MET A 64 -8.03 -1.05 14.48
C MET A 64 -7.61 -2.45 14.94
N SER A 65 -8.45 -3.06 15.80
CA SER A 65 -8.32 -4.48 16.09
C SER A 65 -8.65 -5.32 14.84
N GLN A 66 -8.25 -6.59 14.84
CA GLN A 66 -8.59 -7.48 13.73
C GLN A 66 -10.10 -7.57 13.50
N SER A 67 -10.89 -7.64 14.58
CA SER A 67 -12.35 -7.69 14.50
C SER A 67 -12.93 -6.42 13.90
N ALA A 68 -12.45 -5.26 14.34
CA ALA A 68 -12.91 -3.97 13.83
C ALA A 68 -12.51 -3.79 12.37
N PHE A 69 -11.28 -4.16 12.01
CA PHE A 69 -10.78 -4.08 10.65
C PHE A 69 -11.59 -4.99 9.71
N ALA A 70 -11.85 -6.23 10.12
CA ALA A 70 -12.66 -7.16 9.33
C ALA A 70 -14.07 -6.61 9.12
N ARG A 71 -14.68 -6.06 10.16
CA ARG A 71 -16.02 -5.49 10.06
C ARG A 71 -16.07 -4.29 9.13
N ALA A 72 -15.10 -3.40 9.25
CA ALA A 72 -15.02 -2.21 8.39
C ALA A 72 -14.77 -2.57 6.91
N ALA A 73 -14.05 -3.65 6.66
CA ALA A 73 -13.76 -4.14 5.32
C ALA A 73 -14.81 -5.11 4.78
N CYS A 74 -15.85 -5.44 5.54
CA CYS A 74 -16.87 -6.44 5.18
C CYS A 74 -16.27 -7.81 4.90
N ILE A 75 -15.24 -8.18 5.63
CA ILE A 75 -14.57 -9.48 5.50
C ILE A 75 -14.97 -10.36 6.67
N PRO A 76 -15.30 -11.64 6.47
CA PRO A 76 -15.57 -12.56 7.57
C PRO A 76 -14.38 -12.61 8.53
N LEU A 77 -14.63 -12.55 9.84
CA LEU A 77 -13.58 -12.54 10.84
C LEU A 77 -12.66 -13.75 10.72
N ARG A 78 -13.20 -14.91 10.41
CA ARG A 78 -12.39 -16.13 10.25
C ARG A 78 -11.40 -15.99 9.09
N THR A 79 -11.83 -15.40 7.97
CA THR A 79 -10.96 -15.13 6.83
C THR A 79 -9.85 -14.15 7.22
N MET A 80 -10.20 -13.09 7.93
CA MET A 80 -9.23 -12.11 8.43
C MET A 80 -8.21 -12.76 9.36
N GLN A 81 -8.66 -13.61 10.28
CA GLN A 81 -7.78 -14.33 11.19
C GLN A 81 -6.82 -15.26 10.45
N ASN A 82 -7.31 -15.95 9.41
CA ASN A 82 -6.47 -16.81 8.59
C ASN A 82 -5.37 -16.01 7.88
N TRP A 83 -5.71 -14.85 7.35
CA TRP A 83 -4.73 -13.98 6.68
C TRP A 83 -3.73 -13.39 7.68
N CYS A 84 -4.18 -12.93 8.83
CA CYS A 84 -3.30 -12.37 9.87
C CYS A 84 -2.40 -13.44 10.50
N GLY A 85 -2.88 -14.67 10.59
CA GLY A 85 -2.12 -15.79 11.14
C GLY A 85 -1.24 -16.51 10.12
N ALA A 86 -1.18 -16.01 8.89
CA ALA A 86 -0.42 -16.59 7.78
C ALA A 86 -0.81 -18.03 7.41
N GLN A 87 -2.01 -18.47 7.81
CA GLN A 87 -2.52 -19.79 7.41
C GLN A 87 -2.90 -19.84 5.95
N ARG A 88 -3.27 -18.68 5.37
CA ARG A 88 -3.52 -18.50 3.95
C ARG A 88 -2.96 -17.13 3.54
N ASN A 89 -2.44 -17.06 2.32
CA ASN A 89 -1.93 -15.81 1.78
C ASN A 89 -3.08 -14.96 1.26
N CYS A 90 -3.17 -13.72 1.72
CA CYS A 90 -4.08 -12.75 1.17
C CYS A 90 -3.63 -12.36 -0.24
N PRO A 91 -4.53 -12.37 -1.24
CA PRO A 91 -4.19 -11.88 -2.57
C PRO A 91 -3.73 -10.42 -2.53
N ASP A 92 -2.74 -10.08 -3.37
CA ASP A 92 -2.16 -8.75 -3.40
C ASP A 92 -3.19 -7.66 -3.73
N TYR A 93 -4.13 -7.94 -4.63
CA TYR A 93 -5.16 -6.97 -5.00
C TYR A 93 -6.09 -6.64 -3.82
N ILE A 94 -6.33 -7.57 -2.92
CA ILE A 94 -7.12 -7.32 -1.70
C ILE A 94 -6.37 -6.38 -0.77
N ARG A 95 -5.07 -6.59 -0.57
CA ARG A 95 -4.25 -5.70 0.24
C ARG A 95 -4.20 -4.29 -0.34
N PHE A 96 -4.06 -4.19 -1.66
CA PHE A 96 -4.10 -2.91 -2.36
C PHE A 96 -5.43 -2.17 -2.12
N LEU A 97 -6.55 -2.86 -2.34
CA LEU A 97 -7.88 -2.26 -2.19
C LEU A 97 -8.14 -1.81 -0.76
N LEU A 98 -7.73 -2.60 0.23
CA LEU A 98 -7.89 -2.25 1.63
C LEU A 98 -7.00 -1.07 2.01
N ALA A 99 -5.76 -1.05 1.56
CA ALA A 99 -4.85 0.06 1.81
C ALA A 99 -5.40 1.37 1.21
N GLU A 100 -5.96 1.31 0.01
CA GLU A 100 -6.58 2.48 -0.62
C GLU A 100 -7.84 2.91 0.12
N HIS A 101 -8.71 1.96 0.48
CA HIS A 101 -9.96 2.23 1.18
C HIS A 101 -9.73 2.92 2.53
N PHE A 102 -8.73 2.49 3.28
CA PHE A 102 -8.41 3.06 4.60
C PHE A 102 -7.45 4.25 4.53
N GLY A 103 -7.12 4.72 3.35
CA GLY A 103 -6.30 5.92 3.18
C GLY A 103 -4.83 5.74 3.53
N LEU A 104 -4.31 4.51 3.51
CA LEU A 104 -2.90 4.25 3.76
C LEU A 104 -2.01 4.61 2.56
N ILE A 105 -2.59 4.62 1.37
CA ILE A 105 -1.91 5.01 0.12
C ILE A 105 -2.71 6.00 -0.69
#